data_7026bb2f9e3752f42059b78505d9bd7c
#
_entry.id   7026bb2f9e3752f42059b78505d9bd7c
#
_cell.length_a   1.000
_cell.length_b   1.000
_cell.length_c   1.000
_cell.angle_alpha   90.00
_cell.angle_beta   90.00
_cell.angle_gamma   90.00
#
_symmetry.space_group_name_H-M   'P 1'
#
loop_
_entity.id
_entity.type
_entity.pdbx_description
1 polymer ?
#
loop_
_entity_poly.entity_id
_entity_poly.type
_entity_poly.pdbx_seq_one_letter_code
_entity_poly.pdbx_strand_id
1 'polypeptide(L)'
;MKKLLIGILAILAVCLGLEAWAKKLDNSGVSANNKNLIIYNWGDYIDPKLIKKFEKQTGYHVIYETFDSNEAMYTKVKQGGTAYDICVPSDYMISKMRKAKLLDKIDTKKIPNYKNIGSEFLHHSFDPKNTYSVPYFWGTLGIVYNDKFVKPGQIKHWNDLWSKDYRHNILLVDSARDIMGLSLASMGKSLNTTNSLDLKLAKTKLDGLGPNVKAIISDELKMYMIQNEAAVGVTWSGEARTMLNDNKHLHYVVPPEGSNLWFDNFVIPRTVKNKAGAYAFINFMLDPKNAAQNAEYIGYATPNIKAQKLLPKEIKLSLIHISEPTRH
;
A
#
# COMPACT_ATOMS: atom_id res chain seq x y z
N MET A 1 -19.82 52.43 -18.82
CA MET A 1 -19.98 51.88 -17.43
C MET A 1 -21.24 51.05 -17.22
N LYS A 2 -22.47 51.51 -17.57
CA LYS A 2 -23.71 50.71 -17.38
C LYS A 2 -23.68 49.34 -18.10
N LYS A 3 -23.21 49.23 -19.34
CA LYS A 3 -23.13 47.98 -20.08
C LYS A 3 -22.14 46.99 -19.48
N LEU A 4 -21.02 47.46 -18.91
CA LEU A 4 -20.01 46.64 -18.22
C LEU A 4 -20.60 46.07 -16.90
N LEU A 5 -21.31 46.89 -16.16
CA LEU A 5 -21.98 46.49 -14.90
C LEU A 5 -23.03 45.37 -15.14
N ILE A 6 -23.83 45.51 -16.21
CA ILE A 6 -24.82 44.52 -16.63
C ILE A 6 -24.14 43.19 -17.00
N GLY A 7 -22.99 43.27 -17.71
CA GLY A 7 -22.22 42.07 -18.06
C GLY A 7 -21.67 41.34 -16.83
N ILE A 8 -21.12 42.09 -15.85
CA ILE A 8 -20.63 41.49 -14.60
C ILE A 8 -21.79 40.87 -13.77
N LEU A 9 -22.94 41.53 -13.69
CA LEU A 9 -24.10 40.97 -12.99
C LEU A 9 -24.65 39.71 -13.66
N ALA A 10 -24.63 39.65 -15.00
CA ALA A 10 -25.02 38.44 -15.74
C ALA A 10 -24.08 37.27 -15.48
N ILE A 11 -22.75 37.50 -15.47
CA ILE A 11 -21.74 36.48 -15.17
C ILE A 11 -21.89 35.97 -13.73
N LEU A 12 -22.10 36.86 -12.75
CA LEU A 12 -22.34 36.50 -11.35
C LEU A 12 -23.62 35.66 -11.20
N ALA A 13 -24.71 36.01 -11.89
CA ALA A 13 -25.94 35.23 -11.88
C ALA A 13 -25.77 33.83 -12.47
N VAL A 14 -24.97 33.68 -13.54
CA VAL A 14 -24.62 32.39 -14.12
C VAL A 14 -23.76 31.58 -13.16
N CYS A 15 -22.75 32.16 -12.52
CA CYS A 15 -21.92 31.49 -11.54
C CYS A 15 -22.73 31.00 -10.34
N LEU A 16 -23.62 31.85 -9.79
CA LEU A 16 -24.54 31.47 -8.70
C LEU A 16 -25.54 30.38 -9.12
N GLY A 17 -26.02 30.44 -10.34
CA GLY A 17 -26.89 29.40 -10.91
C GLY A 17 -26.17 28.05 -11.06
N LEU A 18 -24.92 28.08 -11.51
CA LEU A 18 -24.06 26.88 -11.61
C LEU A 18 -23.69 26.30 -10.22
N GLU A 19 -23.40 27.16 -9.24
CA GLU A 19 -23.18 26.69 -7.84
C GLU A 19 -24.45 26.09 -7.23
N ALA A 20 -25.62 26.71 -7.44
CA ALA A 20 -26.87 26.16 -6.97
C ALA A 20 -27.25 24.86 -7.64
N TRP A 21 -26.96 24.74 -8.95
CA TRP A 21 -27.14 23.50 -9.72
C TRP A 21 -26.16 22.41 -9.29
N ALA A 22 -24.89 22.73 -9.07
CA ALA A 22 -23.88 21.81 -8.53
C ALA A 22 -24.25 21.32 -7.12
N LYS A 23 -24.70 22.23 -6.23
CA LYS A 23 -25.23 21.86 -4.90
C LYS A 23 -26.50 20.99 -4.98
N LYS A 24 -27.34 21.20 -5.97
CA LYS A 24 -28.55 20.39 -6.18
C LYS A 24 -28.19 19.01 -6.72
N LEU A 25 -27.16 18.89 -7.57
CA LEU A 25 -26.60 17.60 -8.02
C LEU A 25 -25.92 16.85 -6.84
N ASP A 26 -25.16 17.55 -6.02
CA ASP A 26 -24.53 17.00 -4.81
C ASP A 26 -25.58 16.52 -3.79
N ASN A 27 -26.67 17.29 -3.60
CA ASN A 27 -27.78 16.92 -2.72
C ASN A 27 -28.75 15.88 -3.32
N SER A 28 -28.86 15.79 -4.65
CA SER A 28 -29.66 14.73 -5.29
C SER A 28 -28.94 13.36 -5.26
N GLY A 29 -27.61 13.35 -5.03
CA GLY A 29 -26.81 12.14 -4.79
C GLY A 29 -26.84 11.65 -3.33
N VAL A 30 -27.36 12.43 -2.38
CA VAL A 30 -27.55 12.04 -0.97
C VAL A 30 -28.95 11.45 -0.78
N SER A 31 -29.36 10.52 -1.63
CA SER A 31 -30.46 9.62 -1.29
C SER A 31 -29.97 8.64 -0.22
N ALA A 32 -30.82 8.36 0.79
CA ALA A 32 -30.58 7.39 1.87
C ALA A 32 -30.31 5.95 1.39
N ASN A 33 -30.04 5.76 0.11
CA ASN A 33 -29.72 4.52 -0.60
C ASN A 33 -28.45 4.65 -1.46
N ASN A 34 -27.46 5.44 -1.08
CA ASN A 34 -26.19 5.44 -1.81
C ASN A 34 -25.49 4.09 -1.62
N LYS A 35 -25.70 3.18 -2.57
CA LYS A 35 -25.06 1.85 -2.59
C LYS A 35 -23.64 1.88 -3.15
N ASN A 36 -23.16 3.01 -3.65
CA ASN A 36 -21.79 3.14 -4.13
C ASN A 36 -20.82 3.18 -2.96
N LEU A 37 -19.75 2.43 -3.08
CA LEU A 37 -18.63 2.38 -2.15
C LEU A 37 -17.34 2.66 -2.91
N ILE A 38 -16.70 3.79 -2.62
CA ILE A 38 -15.50 4.23 -3.33
C ILE A 38 -14.27 3.82 -2.51
N ILE A 39 -13.49 2.89 -3.06
CA ILE A 39 -12.29 2.33 -2.43
C ILE A 39 -11.06 2.81 -3.21
N TYR A 40 -10.06 3.35 -2.50
CA TYR A 40 -8.80 3.80 -3.05
C TYR A 40 -7.67 2.95 -2.47
N ASN A 41 -7.12 2.06 -3.28
CA ASN A 41 -6.18 1.04 -2.87
C ASN A 41 -4.96 1.00 -3.80
N TRP A 42 -4.00 0.17 -3.48
CA TRP A 42 -2.90 -0.16 -4.39
C TRP A 42 -3.42 -0.91 -5.63
N GLY A 43 -2.65 -0.89 -6.71
CA GLY A 43 -2.83 -1.81 -7.83
C GLY A 43 -2.73 -3.26 -7.35
N ASP A 44 -3.13 -4.25 -8.13
CA ASP A 44 -3.02 -5.70 -7.85
C ASP A 44 -3.15 -6.13 -6.36
N TYR A 45 -4.01 -5.48 -5.57
CA TYR A 45 -4.02 -5.62 -4.09
C TYR A 45 -5.30 -6.18 -3.50
N ILE A 46 -6.15 -6.76 -4.35
CA ILE A 46 -7.37 -7.50 -3.97
C ILE A 46 -7.74 -8.52 -5.05
N ASP A 47 -8.20 -9.70 -4.66
CA ASP A 47 -8.80 -10.65 -5.59
C ASP A 47 -10.13 -10.06 -6.14
N PRO A 48 -10.23 -9.80 -7.46
CA PRO A 48 -11.45 -9.24 -8.05
C PRO A 48 -12.70 -10.08 -7.81
N LYS A 49 -12.56 -11.38 -7.55
CA LYS A 49 -13.68 -12.27 -7.21
C LYS A 49 -14.29 -11.89 -5.85
N LEU A 50 -13.50 -11.35 -4.92
CA LEU A 50 -13.99 -10.89 -3.62
C LEU A 50 -14.82 -9.61 -3.76
N ILE A 51 -14.47 -8.70 -4.66
CA ILE A 51 -15.28 -7.52 -4.95
C ILE A 51 -16.66 -7.96 -5.46
N LYS A 52 -16.70 -8.81 -6.49
CA LYS A 52 -17.94 -9.35 -7.05
C LYS A 52 -18.78 -10.09 -6.00
N LYS A 53 -18.12 -10.86 -5.12
CA LYS A 53 -18.76 -11.58 -4.03
C LYS A 53 -19.38 -10.63 -3.02
N PHE A 54 -18.67 -9.56 -2.65
CA PHE A 54 -19.16 -8.53 -1.73
C PHE A 54 -20.39 -7.82 -2.31
N GLU A 55 -20.31 -7.37 -3.56
CA GLU A 55 -21.42 -6.71 -4.27
C GLU A 55 -22.68 -7.61 -4.31
N LYS A 56 -22.50 -8.89 -4.66
CA LYS A 56 -23.60 -9.86 -4.71
C LYS A 56 -24.25 -10.11 -3.34
N GLN A 57 -23.47 -10.13 -2.28
CA GLN A 57 -23.95 -10.42 -0.93
C GLN A 57 -24.63 -9.22 -0.25
N THR A 58 -24.17 -8.01 -0.56
CA THR A 58 -24.56 -6.81 0.19
C THR A 58 -25.43 -5.86 -0.62
N GLY A 59 -25.37 -5.95 -1.95
CA GLY A 59 -26.03 -5.03 -2.87
C GLY A 59 -25.33 -3.66 -2.95
N TYR A 60 -24.14 -3.49 -2.35
CA TYR A 60 -23.28 -2.34 -2.61
C TYR A 60 -22.67 -2.48 -4.01
N HIS A 61 -22.33 -1.35 -4.62
CA HIS A 61 -21.57 -1.28 -5.87
C HIS A 61 -20.20 -0.65 -5.57
N VAL A 62 -19.12 -1.39 -5.83
CA VAL A 62 -17.76 -0.97 -5.52
C VAL A 62 -17.16 -0.22 -6.70
N ILE A 63 -16.79 1.04 -6.47
CA ILE A 63 -15.95 1.83 -7.36
C ILE A 63 -14.53 1.72 -6.83
N TYR A 64 -13.69 0.97 -7.55
CA TYR A 64 -12.33 0.68 -7.13
C TYR A 64 -11.34 1.53 -7.93
N GLU A 65 -10.65 2.44 -7.25
CA GLU A 65 -9.59 3.27 -7.82
C GLU A 65 -8.24 2.84 -7.24
N THR A 66 -7.16 3.01 -8.01
CA THR A 66 -5.81 2.61 -7.61
C THR A 66 -4.85 3.79 -7.50
N PHE A 67 -3.79 3.60 -6.70
CA PHE A 67 -2.66 4.52 -6.60
C PHE A 67 -1.35 3.73 -6.56
N ASP A 68 -0.26 4.39 -6.97
CA ASP A 68 1.06 3.78 -7.09
C ASP A 68 1.99 4.17 -5.92
N SER A 69 1.64 5.21 -5.15
CA SER A 69 2.42 5.63 -3.99
C SER A 69 1.54 6.23 -2.88
N ASN A 70 1.99 6.07 -1.63
CA ASN A 70 1.35 6.69 -0.47
C ASN A 70 1.29 8.22 -0.60
N GLU A 71 2.28 8.84 -1.22
CA GLU A 71 2.39 10.29 -1.42
C GLU A 71 1.34 10.80 -2.40
N ALA A 72 1.11 10.09 -3.50
CA ALA A 72 0.05 10.39 -4.47
C ALA A 72 -1.33 10.24 -3.83
N MET A 73 -1.57 9.12 -3.13
CA MET A 73 -2.80 8.88 -2.38
C MET A 73 -3.06 9.98 -1.35
N TYR A 74 -2.06 10.31 -0.51
CA TYR A 74 -2.18 11.38 0.49
C TYR A 74 -2.55 12.72 -0.13
N THR A 75 -1.89 13.09 -1.23
CA THR A 75 -2.13 14.36 -1.93
C THR A 75 -3.57 14.43 -2.43
N LYS A 76 -4.05 13.37 -3.07
CA LYS A 76 -5.41 13.29 -3.61
C LYS A 76 -6.48 13.33 -2.51
N VAL A 77 -6.30 12.58 -1.42
CA VAL A 77 -7.21 12.61 -0.26
C VAL A 77 -7.21 13.98 0.42
N LYS A 78 -6.04 14.64 0.55
CA LYS A 78 -5.92 15.96 1.14
C LYS A 78 -6.60 17.05 0.30
N GLN A 79 -6.55 16.95 -1.03
CA GLN A 79 -7.22 17.87 -1.95
C GLN A 79 -8.76 17.77 -1.86
N GLY A 80 -9.30 16.60 -1.48
CA GLY A 80 -10.73 16.43 -1.20
C GLY A 80 -11.64 16.43 -2.42
N GLY A 81 -11.12 16.34 -3.64
CA GLY A 81 -11.92 16.33 -4.88
C GLY A 81 -12.77 15.06 -5.05
N THR A 82 -12.33 13.93 -4.49
CA THR A 82 -13.08 12.67 -4.44
C THR A 82 -13.35 12.29 -2.99
N ALA A 83 -14.58 11.93 -2.68
CA ALA A 83 -14.98 11.47 -1.36
C ALA A 83 -14.78 9.95 -1.26
N TYR A 84 -13.55 9.53 -0.99
CA TYR A 84 -13.24 8.12 -0.76
C TYR A 84 -13.88 7.62 0.53
N ASP A 85 -14.42 6.39 0.49
CA ASP A 85 -15.01 5.73 1.66
C ASP A 85 -13.99 4.90 2.42
N ILE A 86 -13.04 4.29 1.68
CA ILE A 86 -11.92 3.52 2.22
C ILE A 86 -10.65 3.91 1.47
N CYS A 87 -9.53 4.06 2.20
CA CYS A 87 -8.18 4.06 1.64
C CYS A 87 -7.33 3.00 2.34
N VAL A 88 -6.23 2.58 1.68
CA VAL A 88 -5.33 1.54 2.21
C VAL A 88 -3.87 2.04 2.26
N PRO A 89 -3.56 2.99 3.15
CA PRO A 89 -2.20 3.49 3.36
C PRO A 89 -1.31 2.53 4.15
N SER A 90 -0.01 2.71 3.99
CA SER A 90 0.98 2.10 4.88
C SER A 90 1.10 2.87 6.21
N ASP A 91 1.68 2.21 7.20
CA ASP A 91 1.82 2.65 8.60
C ASP A 91 2.33 4.10 8.77
N TYR A 92 3.43 4.47 8.11
CA TYR A 92 3.98 5.82 8.21
C TYR A 92 3.04 6.89 7.65
N MET A 93 2.28 6.54 6.61
CA MET A 93 1.31 7.44 6.01
C MET A 93 0.06 7.58 6.89
N ILE A 94 -0.37 6.51 7.58
CA ILE A 94 -1.43 6.60 8.59
C ILE A 94 -1.05 7.62 9.68
N SER A 95 0.19 7.56 10.17
CA SER A 95 0.69 8.55 11.15
C SER A 95 0.58 9.99 10.61
N LYS A 96 0.97 10.21 9.35
CA LYS A 96 0.90 11.52 8.67
C LYS A 96 -0.56 11.98 8.48
N MET A 97 -1.44 11.09 8.01
CA MET A 97 -2.86 11.37 7.79
C MET A 97 -3.59 11.70 9.10
N ARG A 98 -3.27 10.99 10.21
CA ARG A 98 -3.80 11.28 11.55
C ARG A 98 -3.40 12.68 12.02
N LYS A 99 -2.10 13.02 11.91
CA LYS A 99 -1.60 14.37 12.28
C LYS A 99 -2.27 15.47 11.44
N ALA A 100 -2.52 15.19 10.17
CA ALA A 100 -3.24 16.10 9.26
C ALA A 100 -4.76 16.11 9.47
N LYS A 101 -5.30 15.30 10.39
CA LYS A 101 -6.74 15.18 10.70
C LYS A 101 -7.59 14.78 9.47
N LEU A 102 -7.05 13.96 8.59
CA LEU A 102 -7.71 13.48 7.37
C LEU A 102 -8.53 12.20 7.57
N LEU A 103 -8.40 11.54 8.72
CA LEU A 103 -9.06 10.27 9.01
C LEU A 103 -10.25 10.44 9.97
N ASP A 104 -11.28 9.63 9.73
CA ASP A 104 -12.39 9.43 10.65
C ASP A 104 -12.07 8.29 11.63
N LYS A 105 -12.71 8.32 12.80
CA LYS A 105 -12.55 7.26 13.81
C LYS A 105 -13.31 6.02 13.40
N ILE A 106 -12.69 4.86 13.61
CA ILE A 106 -13.28 3.55 13.38
C ILE A 106 -13.76 2.98 14.72
N ASP A 107 -15.03 2.61 14.77
CA ASP A 107 -15.60 1.84 15.88
C ASP A 107 -15.47 0.34 15.59
N THR A 108 -14.46 -0.29 16.16
CA THR A 108 -14.14 -1.72 15.93
C THR A 108 -15.28 -2.65 16.40
N LYS A 109 -16.18 -2.18 17.29
CA LYS A 109 -17.37 -2.95 17.70
C LYS A 109 -18.34 -3.19 16.54
N LYS A 110 -18.29 -2.34 15.50
CA LYS A 110 -19.08 -2.48 14.28
C LYS A 110 -18.45 -3.42 13.24
N ILE A 111 -17.31 -4.04 13.57
CA ILE A 111 -16.56 -4.96 12.72
C ILE A 111 -16.43 -6.31 13.47
N PRO A 112 -17.45 -7.19 13.42
CA PRO A 112 -17.44 -8.45 14.16
C PRO A 112 -16.21 -9.34 13.91
N ASN A 113 -15.65 -9.28 12.69
CA ASN A 113 -14.46 -10.03 12.31
C ASN A 113 -13.14 -9.41 12.77
N TYR A 114 -13.15 -8.21 13.37
CA TYR A 114 -11.96 -7.55 13.93
C TYR A 114 -11.22 -8.45 14.94
N LYS A 115 -11.96 -9.27 15.71
CA LYS A 115 -11.43 -10.26 16.65
C LYS A 115 -10.52 -11.33 16.04
N ASN A 116 -10.49 -11.43 14.71
CA ASN A 116 -9.66 -12.39 13.99
C ASN A 116 -8.23 -11.85 13.73
N ILE A 117 -7.96 -10.57 14.01
CA ILE A 117 -6.65 -9.96 13.89
C ILE A 117 -5.79 -10.37 15.09
N GLY A 118 -4.56 -10.82 14.83
CA GLY A 118 -3.59 -11.14 15.86
C GLY A 118 -3.18 -9.92 16.68
N SER A 119 -2.98 -10.10 17.97
CA SER A 119 -2.62 -8.99 18.89
C SER A 119 -1.29 -8.32 18.52
N GLU A 120 -0.38 -9.06 17.91
CA GLU A 120 0.92 -8.59 17.41
C GLU A 120 0.80 -7.55 16.28
N PHE A 121 -0.35 -7.45 15.63
CA PHE A 121 -0.63 -6.47 14.56
C PHE A 121 -1.39 -5.23 15.08
N LEU A 122 -1.61 -5.14 16.38
CA LEU A 122 -2.38 -4.08 17.01
C LEU A 122 -1.47 -3.19 17.87
N HIS A 123 -1.95 -1.98 18.17
CA HIS A 123 -1.31 -1.04 19.10
C HIS A 123 0.07 -0.53 18.66
N HIS A 124 0.35 -0.53 17.37
CA HIS A 124 1.58 0.04 16.83
C HIS A 124 1.63 1.57 16.97
N SER A 125 2.84 2.12 16.96
CA SER A 125 3.10 3.56 17.19
C SER A 125 2.36 4.49 16.21
N PHE A 126 2.06 4.02 15.01
CA PHE A 126 1.31 4.79 14.02
C PHE A 126 -0.19 4.94 14.40
N ASP A 127 -0.77 4.00 15.16
CA ASP A 127 -2.14 4.09 15.73
C ASP A 127 -2.26 3.33 17.06
N PRO A 128 -1.69 3.84 18.17
CA PRO A 128 -1.56 3.09 19.43
C PRO A 128 -2.86 2.61 20.06
N LYS A 129 -3.99 3.20 19.69
CA LYS A 129 -5.32 2.84 20.21
C LYS A 129 -6.17 2.10 19.18
N ASN A 130 -5.63 1.79 18.01
CA ASN A 130 -6.37 1.22 16.87
C ASN A 130 -7.68 1.96 16.59
N THR A 131 -7.61 3.31 16.61
CA THR A 131 -8.78 4.18 16.49
C THR A 131 -9.04 4.57 15.04
N TYR A 132 -8.03 4.54 14.17
CA TYR A 132 -8.10 5.08 12.82
C TYR A 132 -7.80 4.07 11.72
N SER A 133 -7.31 2.87 12.10
CA SER A 133 -6.84 1.88 11.15
C SER A 133 -7.23 0.45 11.54
N VAL A 134 -7.40 -0.38 10.51
CA VAL A 134 -7.66 -1.82 10.64
C VAL A 134 -6.63 -2.57 9.79
N PRO A 135 -5.78 -3.42 10.36
CA PRO A 135 -4.74 -4.15 9.63
C PRO A 135 -5.31 -4.96 8.46
N TYR A 136 -4.63 -4.88 7.31
CA TYR A 136 -5.03 -5.54 6.07
C TYR A 136 -3.99 -6.55 5.58
N PHE A 137 -2.77 -6.09 5.26
CA PHE A 137 -1.62 -6.89 4.91
C PHE A 137 -0.34 -6.37 5.57
N TRP A 138 0.69 -7.19 5.57
CA TRP A 138 2.01 -6.81 6.02
C TRP A 138 3.08 -7.58 5.25
N GLY A 139 4.31 -7.08 5.29
CA GLY A 139 5.41 -7.71 4.60
C GLY A 139 6.73 -7.00 4.83
N THR A 140 7.74 -7.45 4.10
CA THR A 140 9.11 -6.92 4.13
C THR A 140 9.52 -6.44 2.76
N LEU A 141 10.51 -5.55 2.72
CA LEU A 141 11.27 -5.25 1.52
C LEU A 141 12.43 -6.26 1.41
N GLY A 142 12.81 -6.63 0.19
CA GLY A 142 13.96 -7.50 -0.02
C GLY A 142 14.51 -7.41 -1.43
N ILE A 143 15.44 -8.29 -1.75
CA ILE A 143 16.14 -8.35 -3.02
C ILE A 143 15.69 -9.61 -3.76
N VAL A 144 15.15 -9.46 -4.96
CA VAL A 144 14.97 -10.56 -5.92
C VAL A 144 16.18 -10.55 -6.86
N TYR A 145 16.82 -11.69 -7.06
CA TYR A 145 17.87 -11.83 -8.05
C TYR A 145 17.63 -13.02 -8.97
N ASN A 146 18.16 -12.95 -10.18
CA ASN A 146 18.03 -13.98 -11.20
C ASN A 146 19.34 -14.76 -11.32
N ASP A 147 19.31 -16.07 -11.08
CA ASP A 147 20.51 -16.91 -11.09
C ASP A 147 21.13 -17.12 -12.48
N LYS A 148 20.46 -16.71 -13.54
CA LYS A 148 21.04 -16.61 -14.88
C LYS A 148 22.12 -15.52 -14.98
N PHE A 149 22.06 -14.50 -14.13
CA PHE A 149 22.95 -13.34 -14.15
C PHE A 149 23.78 -13.21 -12.87
N VAL A 150 23.26 -13.70 -11.75
CA VAL A 150 23.83 -13.55 -10.41
C VAL A 150 24.10 -14.92 -9.82
N LYS A 151 25.35 -15.23 -9.48
CA LYS A 151 25.69 -16.52 -8.88
C LYS A 151 25.03 -16.67 -7.50
N PRO A 152 24.51 -17.86 -7.14
CA PRO A 152 23.97 -18.11 -5.81
C PRO A 152 24.95 -17.69 -4.71
N GLY A 153 24.44 -16.93 -3.71
CA GLY A 153 25.23 -16.43 -2.60
C GLY A 153 26.06 -15.17 -2.87
N GLN A 154 25.98 -14.59 -4.06
CA GLN A 154 26.63 -13.33 -4.42
C GLN A 154 25.90 -12.11 -3.89
N ILE A 155 24.56 -12.23 -3.68
CA ILE A 155 23.73 -11.22 -3.04
C ILE A 155 23.21 -11.75 -1.70
N LYS A 156 23.63 -11.11 -0.61
CA LYS A 156 23.19 -11.41 0.77
C LYS A 156 22.89 -10.14 1.57
N HIS A 157 23.56 -9.05 1.24
CA HIS A 157 23.57 -7.79 1.96
C HIS A 157 23.04 -6.65 1.09
N TRP A 158 22.48 -5.61 1.72
CA TRP A 158 22.10 -4.41 0.97
C TRP A 158 23.27 -3.79 0.22
N ASN A 159 24.48 -3.85 0.79
CA ASN A 159 25.68 -3.31 0.16
C ASN A 159 26.05 -3.98 -1.16
N ASP A 160 25.61 -5.21 -1.40
CA ASP A 160 25.92 -5.94 -2.64
C ASP A 160 25.30 -5.26 -3.86
N LEU A 161 24.24 -4.47 -3.68
CA LEU A 161 23.61 -3.71 -4.76
C LEU A 161 24.55 -2.67 -5.40
N TRP A 162 25.59 -2.21 -4.68
CA TRP A 162 26.58 -1.24 -5.20
C TRP A 162 27.71 -1.88 -6.01
N SER A 163 27.69 -3.22 -6.21
CA SER A 163 28.66 -3.87 -7.10
C SER A 163 28.54 -3.35 -8.54
N LYS A 164 29.68 -3.11 -9.18
CA LYS A 164 29.76 -2.70 -10.59
C LYS A 164 29.23 -3.77 -11.54
N ASP A 165 29.10 -5.01 -11.08
CA ASP A 165 28.57 -6.13 -11.86
C ASP A 165 27.10 -5.93 -12.25
N TYR A 166 26.38 -5.08 -11.52
CA TYR A 166 24.95 -4.83 -11.73
C TYR A 166 24.67 -3.51 -12.47
N ARG A 167 25.68 -2.97 -13.18
CA ARG A 167 25.53 -1.70 -13.90
C ARG A 167 24.33 -1.74 -14.87
N HIS A 168 23.40 -0.76 -14.73
CA HIS A 168 22.14 -0.66 -15.51
C HIS A 168 21.29 -1.92 -15.46
N ASN A 169 21.30 -2.67 -14.34
CA ASN A 169 20.64 -3.97 -14.26
C ASN A 169 19.86 -4.19 -12.94
N ILE A 170 19.68 -3.11 -12.15
CA ILE A 170 18.88 -3.13 -10.94
C ILE A 170 17.56 -2.38 -11.18
N LEU A 171 16.44 -3.02 -10.82
CA LEU A 171 15.13 -2.41 -10.72
C LEU A 171 14.83 -2.05 -9.26
N LEU A 172 14.33 -0.86 -9.03
CA LEU A 172 13.92 -0.39 -7.70
C LEU A 172 12.41 -0.08 -7.70
N VAL A 173 11.74 -0.40 -6.60
CA VAL A 173 10.35 0.04 -6.41
C VAL A 173 10.26 1.56 -6.28
N ASP A 174 9.19 2.17 -6.77
CA ASP A 174 8.90 3.60 -6.59
C ASP A 174 8.36 3.86 -5.18
N SER A 175 9.26 3.77 -4.21
CA SER A 175 8.98 4.04 -2.81
C SER A 175 10.15 4.79 -2.16
N ALA A 176 10.00 6.09 -1.98
CA ALA A 176 11.04 6.93 -1.36
C ALA A 176 11.42 6.43 0.03
N ARG A 177 10.45 5.93 0.81
CA ARG A 177 10.70 5.39 2.15
C ARG A 177 11.52 4.12 2.10
N ASP A 178 11.18 3.19 1.22
CA ASP A 178 11.87 1.90 1.12
C ASP A 178 13.29 2.07 0.60
N ILE A 179 13.46 2.88 -0.44
CA ILE A 179 14.77 3.14 -1.04
C ILE A 179 15.70 3.91 -0.09
N MET A 180 15.19 4.88 0.65
CA MET A 180 15.95 5.54 1.71
C MET A 180 16.26 4.56 2.85
N GLY A 181 15.30 3.70 3.21
CA GLY A 181 15.43 2.69 4.25
C GLY A 181 16.53 1.68 3.96
N LEU A 182 16.58 1.12 2.73
CA LEU A 182 17.64 0.17 2.36
C LEU A 182 19.05 0.82 2.43
N SER A 183 19.15 2.09 2.07
CA SER A 183 20.41 2.82 2.18
C SER A 183 20.83 3.01 3.63
N LEU A 184 19.89 3.38 4.51
CA LEU A 184 20.13 3.47 5.95
C LEU A 184 20.55 2.12 6.54
N ALA A 185 19.81 1.04 6.24
CA ALA A 185 20.13 -0.31 6.68
C ALA A 185 21.53 -0.74 6.25
N SER A 186 21.89 -0.46 4.98
CA SER A 186 23.24 -0.77 4.44
C SER A 186 24.39 -0.04 5.15
N MET A 187 24.09 0.98 5.95
CA MET A 187 25.03 1.73 6.78
C MET A 187 24.92 1.38 8.27
N GLY A 188 24.08 0.39 8.63
CA GLY A 188 23.80 0.05 10.02
C GLY A 188 23.03 1.15 10.79
N LYS A 189 22.26 1.97 10.06
CA LYS A 189 21.45 3.05 10.63
C LYS A 189 19.99 2.62 10.77
N SER A 190 19.30 3.21 11.76
CA SER A 190 17.88 2.98 11.94
C SER A 190 17.08 3.46 10.72
N LEU A 191 16.19 2.61 10.19
CA LEU A 191 15.25 2.96 9.13
C LEU A 191 14.24 4.04 9.56
N ASN A 192 14.11 4.26 10.87
CA ASN A 192 13.23 5.27 11.47
C ASN A 192 13.99 6.50 11.96
N THR A 193 15.26 6.68 11.56
CA THR A 193 16.04 7.85 11.95
C THR A 193 15.38 9.15 11.47
N THR A 194 15.41 10.16 12.32
CA THR A 194 15.05 11.55 11.97
C THR A 194 16.28 12.46 11.95
N ASN A 195 17.47 11.88 12.13
CA ASN A 195 18.72 12.62 12.10
C ASN A 195 19.03 13.10 10.67
N SER A 196 19.15 14.40 10.50
CA SER A 196 19.39 15.01 9.18
C SER A 196 20.72 14.61 8.56
N LEU A 197 21.75 14.32 9.37
CA LEU A 197 23.05 13.87 8.88
C LEU A 197 22.94 12.43 8.34
N ASP A 198 22.28 11.51 9.07
CA ASP A 198 22.06 10.15 8.58
C ASP A 198 21.28 10.14 7.26
N LEU A 199 20.24 10.95 7.16
CA LEU A 199 19.45 11.08 5.94
C LEU A 199 20.27 11.65 4.76
N LYS A 200 21.13 12.63 5.02
CA LYS A 200 22.06 13.18 4.03
C LYS A 200 23.05 12.12 3.53
N LEU A 201 23.66 11.37 4.45
CA LEU A 201 24.60 10.29 4.13
C LEU A 201 23.91 9.19 3.31
N ALA A 202 22.69 8.80 3.71
CA ALA A 202 21.90 7.81 2.97
C ALA A 202 21.61 8.27 1.54
N LYS A 203 21.22 9.54 1.35
CA LYS A 203 21.02 10.11 0.02
C LYS A 203 22.32 10.08 -0.81
N THR A 204 23.43 10.53 -0.26
CA THR A 204 24.73 10.51 -0.97
C THR A 204 25.11 9.08 -1.37
N LYS A 205 24.86 8.11 -0.51
CA LYS A 205 25.09 6.68 -0.83
C LYS A 205 24.19 6.23 -1.98
N LEU A 206 22.91 6.61 -2.00
CA LEU A 206 21.97 6.31 -3.09
C LEU A 206 22.40 6.93 -4.42
N ASP A 207 22.96 8.14 -4.40
CA ASP A 207 23.52 8.77 -5.61
C ASP A 207 24.58 7.85 -6.23
N GLY A 208 25.38 7.15 -5.40
CA GLY A 208 26.36 6.15 -5.83
C GLY A 208 25.74 4.85 -6.37
N LEU A 209 24.48 4.56 -6.09
CA LEU A 209 23.76 3.40 -6.65
C LEU A 209 23.21 3.71 -8.06
N GLY A 210 23.00 4.98 -8.37
CA GLY A 210 22.39 5.42 -9.63
C GLY A 210 22.93 4.74 -10.90
N PRO A 211 24.26 4.58 -11.07
CA PRO A 211 24.83 3.88 -12.24
C PRO A 211 24.37 2.42 -12.41
N ASN A 212 23.90 1.77 -11.34
CA ASN A 212 23.41 0.38 -11.37
C ASN A 212 21.90 0.31 -11.64
N VAL A 213 21.18 1.39 -11.43
CA VAL A 213 19.72 1.43 -11.58
C VAL A 213 19.35 1.43 -13.06
N LYS A 214 18.53 0.46 -13.47
CA LYS A 214 17.91 0.38 -14.79
C LYS A 214 16.64 1.21 -14.85
N ALA A 215 15.78 1.07 -13.83
CA ALA A 215 14.53 1.82 -13.70
C ALA A 215 14.04 1.86 -12.24
N ILE A 216 13.21 2.86 -11.93
CA ILE A 216 12.43 2.96 -10.71
C ILE A 216 10.97 2.83 -11.16
N ILE A 217 10.31 1.73 -10.78
CA ILE A 217 8.98 1.35 -11.27
C ILE A 217 8.23 0.59 -10.15
N SER A 218 6.93 0.47 -10.27
CA SER A 218 6.09 -0.22 -9.28
C SER A 218 5.69 -1.63 -9.77
N ASP A 219 4.45 -1.83 -10.16
CA ASP A 219 3.89 -3.15 -10.49
C ASP A 219 4.58 -3.81 -11.70
N GLU A 220 5.11 -3.02 -12.63
CA GLU A 220 5.81 -3.51 -13.83
C GLU A 220 7.12 -4.24 -13.49
N LEU A 221 7.75 -3.95 -12.34
CA LEU A 221 8.98 -4.61 -11.89
C LEU A 221 8.82 -6.14 -11.94
N LYS A 222 7.66 -6.63 -11.55
CA LYS A 222 7.31 -8.05 -11.57
C LYS A 222 7.50 -8.67 -12.95
N MET A 223 6.96 -8.04 -13.98
CA MET A 223 7.04 -8.55 -15.35
C MET A 223 8.47 -8.55 -15.88
N TYR A 224 9.23 -7.48 -15.64
CA TYR A 224 10.65 -7.41 -16.05
C TYR A 224 11.48 -8.54 -15.44
N MET A 225 11.27 -8.83 -14.14
CA MET A 225 12.01 -9.92 -13.47
C MET A 225 11.57 -11.30 -14.01
N ILE A 226 10.27 -11.54 -14.19
CA ILE A 226 9.73 -12.81 -14.72
C ILE A 226 10.30 -13.08 -16.13
N GLN A 227 10.41 -12.04 -16.97
CA GLN A 227 10.89 -12.12 -18.34
C GLN A 227 12.42 -12.17 -18.46
N ASN A 228 13.15 -12.18 -17.34
CA ASN A 228 14.63 -12.15 -17.26
C ASN A 228 15.24 -10.86 -17.87
N GLU A 229 14.59 -9.74 -17.77
CA GLU A 229 15.05 -8.47 -18.32
C GLU A 229 15.89 -7.64 -17.34
N ALA A 230 16.05 -8.09 -16.11
CA ALA A 230 16.94 -7.52 -15.12
C ALA A 230 17.59 -8.61 -14.27
N ALA A 231 18.82 -8.33 -13.78
CA ALA A 231 19.54 -9.24 -12.90
C ALA A 231 19.02 -9.18 -11.47
N VAL A 232 18.63 -7.97 -11.01
CA VAL A 232 18.27 -7.69 -9.62
C VAL A 232 17.06 -6.78 -9.55
N GLY A 233 16.17 -7.06 -8.62
CA GLY A 233 15.03 -6.21 -8.27
C GLY A 233 14.95 -6.00 -6.76
N VAL A 234 14.73 -4.78 -6.31
CA VAL A 234 14.35 -4.50 -4.92
C VAL A 234 12.85 -4.35 -4.87
N THR A 235 12.18 -5.23 -4.13
CA THR A 235 10.72 -5.31 -4.12
C THR A 235 10.17 -5.87 -2.82
N TRP A 236 8.86 -5.84 -2.69
CA TRP A 236 8.14 -6.36 -1.53
C TRP A 236 7.93 -7.88 -1.60
N SER A 237 7.82 -8.49 -0.42
CA SER A 237 7.77 -9.94 -0.24
C SER A 237 6.63 -10.65 -1.01
N GLY A 238 5.46 -10.03 -1.13
CA GLY A 238 4.34 -10.61 -1.87
C GLY A 238 4.58 -10.63 -3.38
N GLU A 239 5.11 -9.52 -3.93
CA GLU A 239 5.51 -9.44 -5.33
C GLU A 239 6.61 -10.47 -5.63
N ALA A 240 7.62 -10.54 -4.76
CA ALA A 240 8.70 -11.54 -4.89
C ALA A 240 8.13 -12.95 -4.96
N ARG A 241 7.18 -13.30 -4.08
CA ARG A 241 6.55 -14.62 -4.09
C ARG A 241 5.87 -14.94 -5.42
N THR A 242 5.12 -14.01 -5.99
CA THR A 242 4.49 -14.18 -7.31
C THR A 242 5.56 -14.42 -8.37
N MET A 243 6.62 -13.62 -8.39
CA MET A 243 7.73 -13.78 -9.33
C MET A 243 8.41 -15.15 -9.22
N LEU A 244 8.66 -15.64 -8.00
CA LEU A 244 9.32 -16.93 -7.76
C LEU A 244 8.43 -18.11 -8.22
N ASN A 245 7.11 -17.97 -8.18
CA ASN A 245 6.20 -18.99 -8.70
C ASN A 245 6.27 -19.07 -10.23
N ASP A 246 6.38 -17.92 -10.90
CA ASP A 246 6.31 -17.82 -12.36
C ASP A 246 7.69 -18.02 -13.04
N ASN A 247 8.78 -17.74 -12.32
CA ASN A 247 10.15 -17.94 -12.85
C ASN A 247 11.06 -18.58 -11.80
N LYS A 248 11.47 -19.83 -12.04
CA LYS A 248 12.28 -20.64 -11.11
C LYS A 248 13.74 -20.19 -11.01
N HIS A 249 14.18 -19.28 -11.86
CA HIS A 249 15.52 -18.67 -11.78
C HIS A 249 15.56 -17.49 -10.79
N LEU A 250 14.44 -17.08 -10.23
CA LEU A 250 14.36 -15.98 -9.28
C LEU A 250 14.50 -16.50 -7.85
N HIS A 251 15.24 -15.75 -7.05
CA HIS A 251 15.49 -16.00 -5.64
C HIS A 251 15.23 -14.72 -4.85
N TYR A 252 14.72 -14.84 -3.62
CA TYR A 252 14.45 -13.71 -2.76
C TYR A 252 15.31 -13.76 -1.51
N VAL A 253 15.87 -12.62 -1.13
CA VAL A 253 16.73 -12.45 0.04
C VAL A 253 16.24 -11.25 0.85
N VAL A 254 16.06 -11.44 2.15
CA VAL A 254 15.94 -10.34 3.12
C VAL A 254 17.31 -10.18 3.77
N PRO A 255 18.03 -9.06 3.54
CA PRO A 255 19.37 -8.87 4.09
C PRO A 255 19.40 -8.89 5.63
N PRO A 256 20.45 -9.46 6.26
CA PRO A 256 20.53 -9.62 7.70
C PRO A 256 20.69 -8.30 8.47
N GLU A 257 21.05 -7.22 7.80
CA GLU A 257 21.08 -5.88 8.39
C GLU A 257 19.68 -5.37 8.77
N GLY A 258 18.65 -6.12 8.42
CA GLY A 258 17.25 -5.76 8.61
C GLY A 258 16.64 -5.09 7.39
N SER A 259 15.32 -5.04 7.38
CA SER A 259 14.56 -4.47 6.30
C SER A 259 13.36 -3.67 6.82
N ASN A 260 12.71 -2.93 5.93
CA ASN A 260 11.45 -2.29 6.23
C ASN A 260 10.38 -3.37 6.43
N LEU A 261 9.82 -3.42 7.64
CA LEU A 261 8.61 -4.16 7.97
C LEU A 261 7.46 -3.17 7.89
N TRP A 262 6.60 -3.34 6.92
CA TRP A 262 5.49 -2.44 6.66
C TRP A 262 4.14 -3.09 6.96
N PHE A 263 3.17 -2.25 7.31
CA PHE A 263 1.79 -2.63 7.60
C PHE A 263 0.83 -1.75 6.81
N ASP A 264 0.08 -2.34 5.90
CA ASP A 264 -1.01 -1.67 5.21
C ASP A 264 -2.32 -1.89 5.94
N ASN A 265 -3.12 -0.85 6.02
CA ASN A 265 -4.34 -0.86 6.83
C ASN A 265 -5.48 -0.20 6.09
N PHE A 266 -6.69 -0.70 6.28
CA PHE A 266 -7.90 0.04 5.94
C PHE A 266 -8.03 1.26 6.85
N VAL A 267 -8.26 2.42 6.25
CA VAL A 267 -8.62 3.66 6.94
C VAL A 267 -9.87 4.25 6.31
N ILE A 268 -10.63 5.03 7.08
CA ILE A 268 -11.81 5.76 6.61
C ILE A 268 -11.45 7.25 6.57
N PRO A 269 -11.38 7.87 5.36
CA PRO A 269 -11.15 9.31 5.25
C PRO A 269 -12.31 10.12 5.85
N ARG A 270 -12.03 11.32 6.32
CA ARG A 270 -13.07 12.24 6.87
C ARG A 270 -14.13 12.66 5.85
N THR A 271 -13.82 12.50 4.56
CA THR A 271 -14.75 12.82 3.45
C THR A 271 -15.73 11.70 3.14
N VAL A 272 -15.68 10.59 3.89
CA VAL A 272 -16.54 9.41 3.72
C VAL A 272 -18.01 9.77 3.52
N LYS A 273 -18.65 9.19 2.51
CA LYS A 273 -20.09 9.36 2.22
C LYS A 273 -20.89 8.09 2.54
N ASN A 274 -20.28 6.92 2.36
CA ASN A 274 -20.90 5.62 2.63
C ASN A 274 -20.18 4.87 3.77
N LYS A 275 -20.30 5.42 4.99
CA LYS A 275 -19.65 4.84 6.17
C LYS A 275 -20.16 3.43 6.51
N ALA A 276 -21.42 3.15 6.27
CA ALA A 276 -22.01 1.82 6.49
C ALA A 276 -21.40 0.79 5.52
N GLY A 277 -21.26 1.14 4.24
CA GLY A 277 -20.60 0.32 3.24
C GLY A 277 -19.12 0.08 3.57
N ALA A 278 -18.41 1.11 4.08
CA ALA A 278 -17.02 0.98 4.51
C ALA A 278 -16.87 -0.06 5.64
N TYR A 279 -17.71 -0.01 6.67
CA TYR A 279 -17.71 -1.00 7.73
C TYR A 279 -18.06 -2.41 7.24
N ALA A 280 -19.07 -2.53 6.36
CA ALA A 280 -19.46 -3.80 5.77
C ALA A 280 -18.32 -4.42 4.96
N PHE A 281 -17.62 -3.62 4.15
CA PHE A 281 -16.49 -4.07 3.35
C PHE A 281 -15.31 -4.52 4.21
N ILE A 282 -14.91 -3.71 5.19
CA ILE A 282 -13.81 -4.06 6.11
C ILE A 282 -14.14 -5.37 6.83
N ASN A 283 -15.37 -5.49 7.36
CA ASN A 283 -15.80 -6.72 8.02
C ASN A 283 -15.80 -7.94 7.09
N PHE A 284 -16.22 -7.76 5.82
CA PHE A 284 -16.20 -8.81 4.80
C PHE A 284 -14.78 -9.25 4.48
N MET A 285 -13.84 -8.31 4.34
CA MET A 285 -12.43 -8.63 4.07
C MET A 285 -11.74 -9.32 5.25
N LEU A 286 -12.20 -9.09 6.48
CA LEU A 286 -11.72 -9.76 7.69
C LEU A 286 -12.43 -11.10 7.99
N ASP A 287 -13.38 -11.55 7.16
CA ASP A 287 -13.86 -12.93 7.24
C ASP A 287 -12.68 -13.88 6.95
N PRO A 288 -12.48 -14.93 7.77
CA PRO A 288 -11.31 -15.80 7.62
C PRO A 288 -11.14 -16.43 6.24
N LYS A 289 -12.24 -16.82 5.58
CA LYS A 289 -12.19 -17.42 4.24
C LYS A 289 -11.84 -16.38 3.18
N ASN A 290 -12.44 -15.18 3.28
CA ASN A 290 -12.14 -14.09 2.35
C ASN A 290 -10.72 -13.58 2.54
N ALA A 291 -10.26 -13.42 3.78
CA ALA A 291 -8.89 -13.01 4.08
C ALA A 291 -7.85 -14.04 3.59
N ALA A 292 -8.13 -15.34 3.74
CA ALA A 292 -7.26 -16.39 3.23
C ALA A 292 -7.23 -16.39 1.70
N GLN A 293 -8.39 -16.34 1.03
CA GLN A 293 -8.48 -16.26 -0.43
C GLN A 293 -7.69 -15.05 -0.96
N ASN A 294 -7.83 -13.90 -0.31
CA ASN A 294 -7.13 -12.69 -0.71
C ASN A 294 -5.62 -12.81 -0.52
N ALA A 295 -5.16 -13.31 0.63
CA ALA A 295 -3.74 -13.53 0.92
C ALA A 295 -3.09 -14.53 -0.05
N GLU A 296 -3.82 -15.58 -0.43
CA GLU A 296 -3.36 -16.55 -1.42
C GLU A 296 -3.21 -15.93 -2.80
N TYR A 297 -4.19 -15.12 -3.22
CA TYR A 297 -4.20 -14.46 -4.52
C TYR A 297 -3.10 -13.39 -4.64
N ILE A 298 -2.97 -12.53 -3.63
CA ILE A 298 -2.03 -11.40 -3.63
C ILE A 298 -0.59 -11.83 -3.28
N GLY A 299 -0.42 -12.85 -2.46
CA GLY A 299 0.90 -13.32 -2.04
C GLY A 299 1.42 -12.71 -0.74
N TYR A 300 0.75 -11.71 -0.16
CA TYR A 300 1.18 -11.07 1.10
C TYR A 300 0.68 -11.77 2.36
N ALA A 301 1.36 -11.48 3.47
CA ALA A 301 1.01 -12.03 4.77
C ALA A 301 -0.23 -11.32 5.34
N THR A 302 -1.21 -12.12 5.80
CA THR A 302 -2.42 -11.61 6.42
C THR A 302 -2.27 -11.51 7.95
N PRO A 303 -2.73 -10.40 8.57
CA PRO A 303 -2.79 -10.28 10.03
C PRO A 303 -3.93 -11.09 10.67
N ASN A 304 -4.79 -11.73 9.86
CA ASN A 304 -5.92 -12.53 10.32
C ASN A 304 -5.47 -13.94 10.72
N ILE A 305 -5.36 -14.21 12.03
CA ILE A 305 -4.85 -15.47 12.58
C ILE A 305 -5.70 -16.69 12.21
N LYS A 306 -7.00 -16.49 11.97
CA LYS A 306 -7.86 -17.59 11.49
C LYS A 306 -7.66 -17.86 10.00
N ALA A 307 -7.45 -16.82 9.21
CA ALA A 307 -7.14 -16.96 7.79
C ALA A 307 -5.78 -17.66 7.59
N GLN A 308 -4.77 -17.33 8.39
CA GLN A 308 -3.46 -18.00 8.35
C GLN A 308 -3.58 -19.53 8.50
N LYS A 309 -4.53 -20.00 9.32
CA LYS A 309 -4.77 -21.44 9.51
C LYS A 309 -5.36 -22.11 8.26
N LEU A 310 -6.06 -21.35 7.42
CA LEU A 310 -6.70 -21.85 6.18
C LEU A 310 -5.75 -21.86 4.98
N LEU A 311 -4.61 -21.14 5.03
CA LEU A 311 -3.65 -21.10 3.95
C LEU A 311 -2.95 -22.45 3.75
N PRO A 312 -2.62 -22.85 2.51
CA PRO A 312 -1.79 -24.01 2.21
C PRO A 312 -0.45 -23.97 2.96
N LYS A 313 0.12 -25.16 3.26
CA LYS A 313 1.39 -25.26 4.02
C LYS A 313 2.54 -24.54 3.32
N GLU A 314 2.61 -24.66 2.01
CA GLU A 314 3.62 -24.02 1.16
C GLU A 314 3.59 -22.50 1.30
N ILE A 315 2.39 -21.93 1.38
CA ILE A 315 2.17 -20.50 1.57
C ILE A 315 2.58 -20.08 2.99
N LYS A 316 2.20 -20.87 4.00
CA LYS A 316 2.59 -20.58 5.40
C LYS A 316 4.11 -20.56 5.56
N LEU A 317 4.81 -21.55 5.01
CA LEU A 317 6.27 -21.64 5.08
C LEU A 317 6.94 -20.49 4.33
N SER A 318 6.47 -20.17 3.13
CA SER A 318 6.97 -19.03 2.36
C SER A 318 6.79 -17.71 3.12
N LEU A 319 5.62 -17.49 3.72
CA LEU A 319 5.35 -16.27 4.49
C LEU A 319 6.21 -16.19 5.76
N ILE A 320 6.49 -17.31 6.43
CA ILE A 320 7.36 -17.35 7.61
C ILE A 320 8.81 -17.04 7.22
N HIS A 321 9.35 -17.68 6.18
CA HIS A 321 10.72 -17.44 5.72
C HIS A 321 10.95 -16.05 5.13
N ILE A 322 9.92 -15.47 4.51
CA ILE A 322 9.97 -14.11 3.95
C ILE A 322 9.77 -13.04 5.06
N SER A 323 9.10 -13.38 6.15
CA SER A 323 8.68 -12.44 7.17
C SER A 323 9.40 -12.57 8.52
N GLU A 324 10.36 -13.50 8.69
CA GLU A 324 11.22 -13.50 9.88
C GLU A 324 12.34 -12.46 9.69
N PRO A 325 12.18 -11.22 10.21
CA PRO A 325 13.33 -10.38 10.43
C PRO A 325 14.14 -11.08 11.52
N THR A 326 15.40 -11.38 11.24
CA THR A 326 16.35 -11.76 12.28
C THR A 326 16.19 -10.79 13.45
N ARG A 327 15.60 -11.28 14.54
CA ARG A 327 15.53 -10.53 15.79
C ARG A 327 16.96 -10.38 16.29
N HIS A 328 17.52 -9.20 16.13
CA HIS A 328 18.68 -8.74 16.87
C HIS A 328 18.38 -7.37 17.47
#